data_ea8e895fc4e349ca1112bec4ddefd0af
#
_entry.id   ea8e895fc4e349ca1112bec4ddefd0af
#
_cell.length_a   1.000
_cell.length_b   1.000
_cell.length_c   1.000
_cell.angle_alpha   90.00
_cell.angle_beta   90.00
_cell.angle_gamma   90.00
#
_symmetry.space_group_name_H-M   'P 1'
#
loop_
_entity.id
_entity.type
_entity.pdbx_description
1 polymer ?
#
loop_
_entity_poly.entity_id
_entity_poly.type
_entity_poly.pdbx_seq_one_letter_code
_entity_poly.pdbx_strand_id
1 'polypeptide(L)'
;KGFVVSDYYAIWELAHRPDSHGHHVAADKKAACALAVKAGVNIEFPEPDCYLHLAELVRKKILREKELDELIAPMLLWKFKMGLFDDPFVDPNEAERVVGCARHRELAREAAREAITLLKNENDLLPLDPARLKTIAVIGPNANRALLGGYSGVPKHNVTVPDGIQARPGNPVKIIHAEGCKITVGGSSQ
;
A
#
# COMPACT_ATOMS: atom_id res chain seq x y z
N LYS A 1 -0.77 -21.87 5.17
CA LYS A 1 -0.48 -20.60 5.85
C LYS A 1 0.72 -19.95 5.15
N GLY A 2 0.75 -18.63 5.09
CA GLY A 2 1.90 -17.85 4.58
C GLY A 2 2.98 -17.67 5.63
N PHE A 3 3.72 -16.59 5.50
CA PHE A 3 4.73 -16.14 6.47
C PHE A 3 4.49 -14.64 6.78
N VAL A 4 5.05 -14.17 7.89
CA VAL A 4 4.90 -12.81 8.38
C VAL A 4 6.17 -12.03 8.09
N VAL A 5 6.00 -10.84 7.51
CA VAL A 5 7.08 -9.88 7.26
C VAL A 5 6.82 -8.66 8.14
N SER A 6 7.85 -8.13 8.79
CA SER A 6 7.70 -6.89 9.55
C SER A 6 7.49 -5.69 8.61
N ASP A 7 6.94 -4.62 9.12
CA ASP A 7 7.12 -3.31 8.51
C ASP A 7 8.57 -2.82 8.73
N TYR A 8 8.96 -1.76 8.05
CA TYR A 8 10.31 -1.19 8.12
C TYR A 8 10.65 -0.79 9.56
N TYR A 9 11.76 -1.33 10.05
CA TYR A 9 12.28 -1.12 11.40
C TYR A 9 11.32 -1.52 12.54
N ALA A 10 10.19 -2.15 12.27
CA ALA A 10 9.16 -2.45 13.27
C ALA A 10 9.66 -3.38 14.40
N ILE A 11 10.61 -4.28 14.12
CA ILE A 11 11.22 -5.10 15.18
C ILE A 11 12.10 -4.24 16.09
N TRP A 12 12.89 -3.33 15.52
CA TRP A 12 13.68 -2.41 16.33
C TRP A 12 12.82 -1.47 17.17
N GLU A 13 11.66 -1.07 16.65
CA GLU A 13 10.69 -0.21 17.36
C GLU A 13 10.08 -0.87 18.61
N LEU A 14 10.23 -2.18 18.79
CA LEU A 14 9.93 -2.82 20.09
C LEU A 14 10.86 -2.31 21.22
N ALA A 15 12.06 -1.88 20.89
CA ALA A 15 13.00 -1.23 21.79
C ALA A 15 12.95 0.31 21.63
N HIS A 16 13.85 1.00 22.30
CA HIS A 16 14.07 2.43 22.13
C HIS A 16 14.96 2.68 20.90
N ARG A 17 14.54 3.57 20.00
CA ARG A 17 15.33 4.07 18.88
C ARG A 17 15.94 5.44 19.19
N PRO A 18 17.13 5.77 18.66
CA PRO A 18 17.79 7.06 18.90
C PRO A 18 16.98 8.28 18.43
N ASP A 19 16.10 8.10 17.46
CA ASP A 19 15.23 9.13 16.89
C ASP A 19 13.93 9.36 17.69
N SER A 20 13.89 8.88 18.93
CA SER A 20 12.74 8.95 19.85
C SER A 20 11.52 8.12 19.42
N HIS A 21 11.66 7.26 18.42
CA HIS A 21 10.66 6.25 18.10
C HIS A 21 10.86 5.00 18.98
N GLY A 22 9.84 4.17 19.08
CA GLY A 22 9.89 2.91 19.78
C GLY A 22 8.84 2.76 20.86
N HIS A 23 8.48 1.52 21.11
CA HIS A 23 7.40 1.16 22.06
C HIS A 23 7.91 0.81 23.45
N HIS A 24 9.21 0.72 23.65
CA HIS A 24 9.87 0.43 24.93
C HIS A 24 9.41 -0.89 25.59
N VAL A 25 8.98 -1.88 24.78
CA VAL A 25 8.57 -3.21 25.28
C VAL A 25 9.74 -4.21 25.31
N ALA A 26 10.85 -3.85 24.68
CA ALA A 26 12.11 -4.58 24.71
C ALA A 26 13.24 -3.67 25.23
N ALA A 27 14.19 -4.24 25.96
CA ALA A 27 15.31 -3.48 26.53
C ALA A 27 16.32 -3.03 25.46
N ASP A 28 16.53 -3.85 24.44
CA ASP A 28 17.46 -3.62 23.35
C ASP A 28 17.09 -4.42 22.10
N LYS A 29 17.90 -4.32 21.02
CA LYS A 29 17.69 -5.06 19.78
C LYS A 29 17.71 -6.59 19.96
N LYS A 30 18.45 -7.11 20.93
CA LYS A 30 18.50 -8.56 21.18
C LYS A 30 17.21 -9.05 21.84
N ALA A 31 16.70 -8.29 22.78
CA ALA A 31 15.41 -8.57 23.40
C ALA A 31 14.28 -8.43 22.36
N ALA A 32 14.31 -7.40 21.52
CA ALA A 32 13.36 -7.20 20.42
C ALA A 32 13.39 -8.37 19.43
N CYS A 33 14.58 -8.82 19.02
CA CYS A 33 14.77 -10.01 18.19
C CYS A 33 14.10 -11.25 18.80
N ALA A 34 14.37 -11.52 20.09
CA ALA A 34 13.81 -12.69 20.76
C ALA A 34 12.27 -12.64 20.85
N LEU A 35 11.70 -11.46 21.07
CA LEU A 35 10.24 -11.25 21.10
C LEU A 35 9.64 -11.50 19.72
N ALA A 36 10.23 -10.94 18.67
CA ALA A 36 9.75 -11.09 17.30
C ALA A 36 9.76 -12.55 16.82
N VAL A 37 10.84 -13.29 17.12
CA VAL A 37 10.95 -14.73 16.82
C VAL A 37 9.83 -15.51 17.52
N LYS A 38 9.63 -15.27 18.82
CA LYS A 38 8.58 -15.95 19.59
C LYS A 38 7.17 -15.59 19.15
N ALA A 39 6.98 -14.39 18.58
CA ALA A 39 5.73 -13.97 17.97
C ALA A 39 5.50 -14.55 16.57
N GLY A 40 6.52 -15.18 15.96
CA GLY A 40 6.40 -15.81 14.64
C GLY A 40 6.64 -14.85 13.47
N VAL A 41 7.35 -13.74 13.65
CA VAL A 41 7.76 -12.85 12.56
C VAL A 41 8.91 -13.51 11.79
N ASN A 42 8.67 -13.85 10.52
CA ASN A 42 9.60 -14.65 9.73
C ASN A 42 10.72 -13.81 9.10
N ILE A 43 10.43 -12.57 8.73
CA ILE A 43 11.36 -11.69 8.00
C ILE A 43 11.36 -10.31 8.64
N GLU A 44 12.55 -9.76 8.85
CA GLU A 44 12.77 -8.38 9.25
C GLU A 44 13.00 -7.50 8.03
N PHE A 45 12.38 -6.33 7.98
CA PHE A 45 12.53 -5.32 6.92
C PHE A 45 13.00 -3.97 7.47
N PRO A 46 13.67 -3.15 6.59
CA PRO A 46 14.03 -3.39 5.18
C PRO A 46 15.25 -4.30 5.03
N GLU A 47 16.07 -4.35 6.03
CA GLU A 47 17.30 -5.12 6.11
C GLU A 47 17.42 -5.74 7.52
N PRO A 48 18.17 -6.85 7.68
CA PRO A 48 18.35 -7.45 8.99
C PRO A 48 19.14 -6.50 9.90
N ASP A 49 18.58 -6.17 11.03
CA ASP A 49 19.19 -5.36 12.09
C ASP A 49 19.12 -6.10 13.43
N CYS A 50 17.91 -6.30 13.94
CA CYS A 50 17.70 -7.11 15.14
C CYS A 50 18.01 -8.59 14.90
N TYR A 51 17.66 -9.12 13.72
CA TYR A 51 17.90 -10.52 13.37
C TYR A 51 19.37 -10.86 13.13
N LEU A 52 20.26 -9.88 13.04
CA LEU A 52 21.72 -10.12 13.12
C LEU A 52 22.15 -10.78 14.44
N HIS A 53 21.32 -10.67 15.48
CA HIS A 53 21.59 -11.28 16.79
C HIS A 53 21.12 -12.73 16.94
N LEU A 54 20.41 -13.31 15.98
CA LEU A 54 19.85 -14.66 16.04
C LEU A 54 20.88 -15.72 16.44
N ALA A 55 22.03 -15.75 15.79
CA ALA A 55 23.09 -16.72 16.09
C ALA A 55 23.64 -16.58 17.52
N GLU A 56 23.75 -15.36 18.03
CA GLU A 56 24.17 -15.11 19.41
C GLU A 56 23.10 -15.60 20.41
N LEU A 57 21.85 -15.32 20.14
CA LEU A 57 20.73 -15.71 21.01
C LEU A 57 20.56 -17.23 21.09
N VAL A 58 20.81 -17.96 19.99
CA VAL A 58 20.85 -19.43 20.00
C VAL A 58 22.04 -19.95 20.81
N ARG A 59 23.24 -19.41 20.59
CA ARG A 59 24.44 -19.81 21.39
C ARG A 59 24.25 -19.56 22.89
N LYS A 60 23.54 -18.50 23.26
CA LYS A 60 23.19 -18.18 24.65
C LYS A 60 21.99 -18.96 25.18
N LYS A 61 21.39 -19.83 24.39
CA LYS A 61 20.19 -20.63 24.73
C LYS A 61 18.94 -19.80 25.09
N ILE A 62 18.88 -18.53 24.63
CA ILE A 62 17.72 -17.67 24.75
C ILE A 62 16.65 -18.05 23.72
N LEU A 63 17.10 -18.43 22.53
CA LEU A 63 16.31 -19.06 21.46
C LEU A 63 16.84 -20.47 21.20
N ARG A 64 15.96 -21.33 20.74
CA ARG A 64 16.31 -22.69 20.28
C ARG A 64 16.44 -22.69 18.76
N GLU A 65 17.36 -23.47 18.23
CA GLU A 65 17.55 -23.64 16.80
C GLU A 65 16.23 -24.07 16.11
N LYS A 66 15.46 -24.95 16.75
CA LYS A 66 14.16 -25.39 16.27
C LYS A 66 13.17 -24.21 16.04
N GLU A 67 13.23 -23.17 16.84
CA GLU A 67 12.38 -21.97 16.66
C GLU A 67 12.74 -21.23 15.38
N LEU A 68 14.02 -21.22 15.00
CA LEU A 68 14.48 -20.64 13.73
C LEU A 68 14.08 -21.51 12.54
N ASP A 69 14.19 -22.84 12.67
CA ASP A 69 13.73 -23.77 11.64
C ASP A 69 12.23 -23.58 11.35
N GLU A 70 11.42 -23.45 12.39
CA GLU A 70 9.97 -23.22 12.29
C GLU A 70 9.64 -21.88 11.62
N LEU A 71 10.49 -20.83 11.79
CA LEU A 71 10.35 -19.55 11.11
C LEU A 71 10.75 -19.60 9.64
N ILE A 72 11.82 -20.32 9.31
CA ILE A 72 12.38 -20.36 7.96
C ILE A 72 11.57 -21.28 7.05
N ALA A 73 11.06 -22.38 7.58
CA ALA A 73 10.38 -23.41 6.80
C ALA A 73 9.19 -22.89 5.95
N PRO A 74 8.28 -22.04 6.44
CA PRO A 74 7.20 -21.50 5.61
C PRO A 74 7.70 -20.65 4.44
N MET A 75 8.74 -19.86 4.65
CA MET A 75 9.34 -19.01 3.61
C MET A 75 9.99 -19.85 2.51
N LEU A 76 10.78 -20.85 2.89
CA LEU A 76 11.41 -21.78 1.94
C LEU A 76 10.33 -22.57 1.17
N LEU A 77 9.31 -23.08 1.86
CA LEU A 77 8.19 -23.77 1.23
C LEU A 77 7.52 -22.94 0.13
N TRP A 78 7.31 -21.64 0.37
CA TRP A 78 6.73 -20.77 -0.64
C TRP A 78 7.69 -20.52 -1.81
N LYS A 79 8.99 -20.38 -1.57
CA LYS A 79 9.98 -20.30 -2.65
C LYS A 79 9.95 -21.52 -3.54
N PHE A 80 9.87 -22.73 -2.96
CA PHE A 80 9.72 -23.99 -3.72
C PHE A 80 8.40 -24.02 -4.50
N LYS A 81 7.28 -23.69 -3.85
CA LYS A 81 5.97 -23.69 -4.49
C LYS A 81 5.85 -22.70 -5.65
N MET A 82 6.56 -21.59 -5.58
CA MET A 82 6.60 -20.58 -6.64
C MET A 82 7.62 -20.91 -7.74
N GLY A 83 8.35 -22.01 -7.63
CA GLY A 83 9.36 -22.41 -8.62
C GLY A 83 10.61 -21.52 -8.64
N LEU A 84 10.86 -20.72 -7.60
CA LEU A 84 11.96 -19.74 -7.60
C LEU A 84 13.38 -20.38 -7.62
N PHE A 85 13.47 -21.68 -7.35
CA PHE A 85 14.73 -22.43 -7.46
C PHE A 85 14.93 -23.04 -8.85
N ASP A 86 13.85 -23.16 -9.64
CA ASP A 86 13.88 -23.75 -10.97
C ASP A 86 13.90 -22.64 -12.05
N ASP A 87 12.98 -21.68 -11.95
CA ASP A 87 12.91 -20.52 -12.85
C ASP A 87 12.47 -19.25 -12.05
N PRO A 88 13.44 -18.45 -11.55
CA PRO A 88 13.15 -17.23 -10.79
C PRO A 88 12.78 -16.03 -11.68
N PHE A 89 12.91 -16.15 -13.00
CA PHE A 89 12.75 -15.04 -13.92
C PHE A 89 11.29 -14.86 -14.35
N VAL A 90 10.96 -13.64 -14.72
CA VAL A 90 9.68 -13.27 -15.33
C VAL A 90 9.93 -12.67 -16.71
N ASP A 91 9.00 -12.89 -17.65
CA ASP A 91 9.04 -12.22 -18.95
C ASP A 91 8.61 -10.75 -18.80
N PRO A 92 9.47 -9.77 -19.08
CA PRO A 92 9.13 -8.35 -19.01
C PRO A 92 7.97 -7.98 -19.94
N ASN A 93 7.85 -8.63 -21.12
CA ASN A 93 6.76 -8.36 -22.05
C ASN A 93 5.42 -8.82 -21.47
N GLU A 94 5.40 -9.96 -20.78
CA GLU A 94 4.20 -10.41 -20.08
C GLU A 94 3.82 -9.45 -18.94
N ALA A 95 4.80 -8.98 -18.16
CA ALA A 95 4.55 -7.98 -17.13
C ALA A 95 3.95 -6.69 -17.73
N GLU A 96 4.48 -6.22 -18.86
CA GLU A 96 3.93 -5.05 -19.56
C GLU A 96 2.50 -5.27 -20.07
N ARG A 97 2.18 -6.48 -20.53
CA ARG A 97 0.85 -6.86 -21.01
C ARG A 97 -0.17 -6.95 -19.86
N VAL A 98 0.23 -7.43 -18.70
CA VAL A 98 -0.65 -7.67 -17.55
C VAL A 98 -0.87 -6.41 -16.72
N VAL A 99 0.19 -5.62 -16.46
CA VAL A 99 0.10 -4.41 -15.62
C VAL A 99 -0.80 -3.37 -16.28
N GLY A 100 -1.87 -3.00 -15.56
CA GLY A 100 -2.85 -2.01 -16.04
C GLY A 100 -3.70 -2.49 -17.22
N CYS A 101 -3.80 -3.80 -17.47
CA CYS A 101 -4.68 -4.34 -18.51
C CYS A 101 -6.16 -3.99 -18.23
N ALA A 102 -7.01 -4.12 -19.26
CA ALA A 102 -8.43 -3.74 -19.18
C ALA A 102 -9.16 -4.42 -18.02
N ARG A 103 -8.89 -5.71 -17.78
CA ARG A 103 -9.48 -6.48 -16.67
C ARG A 103 -9.10 -5.89 -15.31
N HIS A 104 -7.84 -5.52 -15.13
CA HIS A 104 -7.37 -4.95 -13.85
C HIS A 104 -7.95 -3.55 -13.63
N ARG A 105 -8.08 -2.74 -14.67
CA ARG A 105 -8.73 -1.42 -14.57
C ARG A 105 -10.21 -1.53 -14.23
N GLU A 106 -10.91 -2.52 -14.81
CA GLU A 106 -12.33 -2.75 -14.49
C GLU A 106 -12.50 -3.20 -13.04
N LEU A 107 -11.67 -4.14 -12.58
CA LEU A 107 -11.69 -4.58 -11.18
C LEU A 107 -11.39 -3.43 -10.21
N ALA A 108 -10.41 -2.57 -10.51
CA ALA A 108 -10.12 -1.39 -9.72
C ALA A 108 -11.30 -0.40 -9.67
N ARG A 109 -12.00 -0.23 -10.80
CA ARG A 109 -13.20 0.60 -10.88
C ARG A 109 -14.36 0.05 -10.05
N GLU A 110 -14.57 -1.26 -10.09
CA GLU A 110 -15.59 -1.93 -9.29
C GLU A 110 -15.27 -1.79 -7.79
N ALA A 111 -14.04 -2.09 -7.38
CA ALA A 111 -13.60 -1.91 -6.00
C ALA A 111 -13.78 -0.47 -5.51
N ALA A 112 -13.46 0.53 -6.35
CA ALA A 112 -13.68 1.93 -6.02
C ALA A 112 -15.15 2.27 -5.83
N ARG A 113 -16.04 1.72 -6.67
CA ARG A 113 -17.50 1.92 -6.53
C ARG A 113 -18.03 1.37 -5.22
N GLU A 114 -17.57 0.21 -4.80
CA GLU A 114 -17.99 -0.41 -3.55
C GLU A 114 -17.40 0.26 -2.31
N ALA A 115 -16.22 0.86 -2.46
CA ALA A 115 -15.55 1.58 -1.37
C ALA A 115 -16.15 2.98 -1.10
N ILE A 116 -16.82 3.60 -2.09
CA ILE A 116 -17.44 4.92 -1.94
C ILE A 116 -18.67 4.81 -1.04
N THR A 117 -18.62 5.51 0.10
CA THR A 117 -19.72 5.52 1.07
C THR A 117 -20.48 6.83 0.99
N LEU A 118 -21.81 6.74 0.79
CA LEU A 118 -22.70 7.90 0.82
C LEU A 118 -22.98 8.31 2.27
N LEU A 119 -22.35 9.40 2.72
CA LEU A 119 -22.50 9.87 4.10
C LEU A 119 -23.75 10.73 4.32
N LYS A 120 -24.23 11.41 3.27
CA LYS A 120 -25.36 12.32 3.34
C LYS A 120 -25.99 12.50 1.96
N ASN A 121 -27.32 12.47 1.87
CA ASN A 121 -28.07 12.73 0.65
C ASN A 121 -29.37 13.45 0.98
N GLU A 122 -29.29 14.75 1.24
CA GLU A 122 -30.47 15.57 1.54
C GLU A 122 -31.33 15.78 0.28
N ASN A 123 -32.62 15.64 0.44
CA ASN A 123 -33.62 15.80 -0.61
C ASN A 123 -33.38 14.88 -1.83
N ASP A 124 -32.79 13.73 -1.63
CA ASP A 124 -32.49 12.75 -2.69
C ASP A 124 -31.77 13.36 -3.91
N LEU A 125 -30.80 14.27 -3.63
CA LEU A 125 -30.02 14.95 -4.67
C LEU A 125 -29.23 13.95 -5.54
N LEU A 126 -28.73 12.87 -4.94
CA LEU A 126 -28.02 11.82 -5.63
C LEU A 126 -28.90 10.59 -5.82
N PRO A 127 -28.79 9.87 -6.96
CA PRO A 127 -27.90 10.15 -8.10
C PRO A 127 -28.33 11.37 -8.92
N LEU A 128 -27.34 12.11 -9.44
CA LEU A 128 -27.62 13.23 -10.33
C LEU A 128 -28.27 12.75 -11.63
N ASP A 129 -29.35 13.42 -12.07
CA ASP A 129 -29.99 13.17 -13.34
C ASP A 129 -29.37 14.03 -14.45
N PRO A 130 -28.61 13.46 -15.40
CA PRO A 130 -27.95 14.22 -16.48
C PRO A 130 -28.95 14.98 -17.37
N ALA A 131 -30.17 14.48 -17.51
CA ALA A 131 -31.20 15.14 -18.34
C ALA A 131 -31.67 16.46 -17.75
N ARG A 132 -31.53 16.65 -16.43
CA ARG A 132 -31.90 17.86 -15.70
C ARG A 132 -30.78 18.84 -15.48
N LEU A 133 -29.56 18.46 -15.85
CA LEU A 133 -28.35 19.26 -15.61
C LEU A 133 -27.79 19.83 -16.91
N LYS A 134 -27.42 21.09 -16.88
CA LYS A 134 -26.72 21.76 -17.99
C LYS A 134 -25.20 21.82 -17.76
N THR A 135 -24.82 22.01 -16.50
CA THR A 135 -23.40 22.19 -16.14
C THR A 135 -23.15 21.60 -14.76
N ILE A 136 -21.98 20.94 -14.64
CA ILE A 136 -21.42 20.53 -13.35
C ILE A 136 -20.10 21.28 -13.16
N ALA A 137 -19.96 21.97 -12.02
CA ALA A 137 -18.72 22.57 -11.60
C ALA A 137 -17.97 21.61 -10.68
N VAL A 138 -16.72 21.26 -11.03
CA VAL A 138 -15.80 20.45 -10.20
C VAL A 138 -14.77 21.41 -9.64
N ILE A 139 -14.88 21.72 -8.36
CA ILE A 139 -14.11 22.80 -7.72
C ILE A 139 -13.22 22.23 -6.63
N GLY A 140 -11.98 22.70 -6.58
CA GLY A 140 -11.00 22.34 -5.58
C GLY A 140 -9.59 22.14 -6.15
N PRO A 141 -8.57 22.27 -5.32
CA PRO A 141 -7.17 22.16 -5.77
C PRO A 141 -6.81 20.75 -6.28
N ASN A 142 -7.54 19.73 -5.84
CA ASN A 142 -7.36 18.35 -6.27
C ASN A 142 -8.37 17.90 -7.32
N ALA A 143 -9.33 18.74 -7.68
CA ALA A 143 -10.46 18.35 -8.53
C ALA A 143 -10.05 17.87 -9.92
N ASN A 144 -8.99 18.46 -10.51
CA ASN A 144 -8.48 18.10 -11.83
C ASN A 144 -7.05 17.53 -11.76
N ARG A 145 -6.80 16.69 -10.79
CA ARG A 145 -5.50 16.05 -10.59
C ARG A 145 -5.68 14.57 -10.30
N ALA A 146 -4.88 13.74 -10.98
CA ALA A 146 -4.73 12.34 -10.59
C ALA A 146 -3.65 12.29 -9.50
N LEU A 147 -4.08 12.25 -8.25
CA LEU A 147 -3.18 12.21 -7.09
C LEU A 147 -2.69 10.77 -6.89
N LEU A 148 -1.41 10.58 -7.08
CA LEU A 148 -0.73 9.31 -6.87
C LEU A 148 -0.01 9.32 -5.52
N GLY A 149 0.03 8.18 -4.84
CA GLY A 149 0.81 8.03 -3.62
C GLY A 149 2.32 8.02 -3.90
N GLY A 150 3.14 8.25 -2.86
CA GLY A 150 4.59 8.31 -2.97
C GLY A 150 5.25 7.01 -3.48
N TYR A 151 4.57 5.89 -3.36
CA TYR A 151 5.03 4.59 -3.87
C TYR A 151 4.47 4.23 -5.25
N SER A 152 3.66 5.10 -5.84
CA SER A 152 3.06 4.84 -7.14
C SER A 152 4.03 5.17 -8.27
N GLY A 153 4.17 4.26 -9.23
CA GLY A 153 4.75 4.59 -10.53
C GLY A 153 3.81 5.49 -11.34
N VAL A 154 4.29 6.00 -12.46
CA VAL A 154 3.47 6.78 -13.39
C VAL A 154 2.61 5.82 -14.22
N PRO A 155 1.27 5.81 -14.04
CA PRO A 155 0.41 4.92 -14.81
C PRO A 155 0.30 5.37 -16.26
N LYS A 156 0.10 4.42 -17.17
CA LYS A 156 -0.12 4.71 -18.61
C LYS A 156 -1.38 5.55 -18.85
N HIS A 157 -2.37 5.45 -17.94
CA HIS A 157 -3.64 6.14 -18.05
C HIS A 157 -4.02 6.75 -16.69
N ASN A 158 -4.19 8.03 -16.67
CA ASN A 158 -4.76 8.77 -15.54
C ASN A 158 -6.14 9.31 -15.93
N VAL A 159 -7.08 9.21 -15.03
CA VAL A 159 -8.42 9.77 -15.20
C VAL A 159 -8.70 10.69 -14.01
N THR A 160 -8.90 11.97 -14.28
CA THR A 160 -9.30 12.92 -13.26
C THR A 160 -10.81 12.85 -13.00
N VAL A 161 -11.30 13.50 -11.96
CA VAL A 161 -12.74 13.55 -11.67
C VAL A 161 -13.54 14.21 -12.82
N PRO A 162 -13.12 15.37 -13.37
CA PRO A 162 -13.77 15.96 -14.55
C PRO A 162 -13.77 15.01 -15.75
N ASP A 163 -12.64 14.34 -16.04
CA ASP A 163 -12.54 13.41 -17.16
C ASP A 163 -13.50 12.23 -17.01
N GLY A 164 -13.58 11.65 -15.81
CA GLY A 164 -14.47 10.53 -15.53
C GLY A 164 -15.95 10.89 -15.64
N ILE A 165 -16.35 12.09 -15.23
CA ILE A 165 -17.72 12.59 -15.38
C ILE A 165 -18.01 12.85 -16.87
N GLN A 166 -17.10 13.50 -17.58
CA GLN A 166 -17.26 13.82 -19.01
C GLN A 166 -17.35 12.56 -19.87
N ALA A 167 -16.55 11.54 -19.55
CA ALA A 167 -16.51 10.27 -20.32
C ALA A 167 -17.73 9.37 -20.12
N ARG A 168 -18.69 9.74 -19.24
CA ARG A 168 -19.90 8.96 -19.05
C ARG A 168 -20.72 8.91 -20.35
N PRO A 169 -21.09 7.72 -20.86
CA PRO A 169 -21.85 7.60 -22.08
C PRO A 169 -23.18 8.38 -22.03
N GLY A 170 -23.46 9.11 -23.10
CA GLY A 170 -24.69 9.91 -23.22
C GLY A 170 -24.72 11.14 -22.31
N ASN A 171 -23.58 11.59 -21.77
CA ASN A 171 -23.54 12.77 -20.92
C ASN A 171 -23.63 14.08 -21.74
N PRO A 172 -24.74 14.82 -21.70
CA PRO A 172 -24.89 16.10 -22.37
C PRO A 172 -24.37 17.28 -21.52
N VAL A 173 -23.91 17.01 -20.29
CA VAL A 173 -23.64 18.01 -19.28
C VAL A 173 -22.28 18.63 -19.51
N LYS A 174 -22.20 19.97 -19.53
CA LYS A 174 -20.93 20.70 -19.61
C LYS A 174 -20.18 20.57 -18.27
N ILE A 175 -18.93 20.13 -18.31
CA ILE A 175 -18.07 20.08 -17.12
C ILE A 175 -17.17 21.31 -17.12
N ILE A 176 -17.13 22.03 -16.00
CA ILE A 176 -16.23 23.14 -15.78
C ILE A 176 -15.38 22.87 -14.52
N HIS A 177 -14.17 23.35 -14.53
CA HIS A 177 -13.23 23.20 -13.42
C HIS A 177 -12.73 24.54 -12.93
N ALA A 178 -12.56 24.68 -11.62
CA ALA A 178 -11.89 25.80 -10.98
C ALA A 178 -11.08 25.29 -9.77
N GLU A 179 -9.89 25.80 -9.57
CA GLU A 179 -9.05 25.45 -8.41
C GLU A 179 -9.72 25.87 -7.09
N GLY A 180 -10.36 27.04 -7.08
CA GLY A 180 -11.07 27.58 -5.91
C GLY A 180 -10.15 28.09 -4.82
N CYS A 181 -9.28 27.24 -4.26
CA CYS A 181 -8.30 27.62 -3.23
C CYS A 181 -7.01 26.80 -3.38
N LYS A 182 -5.93 27.25 -2.73
CA LYS A 182 -4.70 26.47 -2.58
C LYS A 182 -4.76 25.59 -1.32
N ILE A 183 -4.11 24.44 -1.36
CA ILE A 183 -4.01 23.55 -0.18
C ILE A 183 -3.11 24.15 0.88
N THR A 184 -2.00 24.78 0.46
CA THR A 184 -1.03 25.39 1.35
C THR A 184 -0.85 26.87 1.02
N VAL A 185 -0.69 27.69 2.05
CA VAL A 185 -0.32 29.12 1.93
C VAL A 185 1.14 29.25 2.33
N GLY A 186 2.01 29.61 1.38
CA GLY A 186 3.40 29.98 1.66
C GLY A 186 4.37 28.84 1.99
N GLY A 187 4.07 27.60 1.62
CA GLY A 187 4.98 26.48 1.73
C GLY A 187 5.78 26.27 0.43
N SER A 188 7.11 26.21 0.52
CA SER A 188 7.95 25.70 -0.56
C SER A 188 7.53 24.25 -0.88
N SER A 189 7.22 23.97 -2.13
CA SER A 189 7.11 22.60 -2.63
C SER A 189 8.44 21.90 -2.40
N GLN A 190 8.46 20.90 -1.53
CA GLN A 190 9.49 19.84 -1.55
C GLN A 190 9.09 18.79 -2.55
#